data_29eee7c3fb37d540c094a19d41ad175e
#
_entry.id   29eee7c3fb37d540c094a19d41ad175e
#
_cell.length_a   1.000
_cell.length_b   1.000
_cell.length_c   1.000
_cell.angle_alpha   90.00
_cell.angle_beta   90.00
_cell.angle_gamma   90.00
#
_symmetry.space_group_name_H-M   'P 1'
#
loop_
_entity.id
_entity.type
_entity.pdbx_description
1 polymer ?
#
loop_
_entity_poly.entity_id
_entity_poly.type
_entity_poly.pdbx_seq_one_letter_code
_entity_poly.pdbx_strand_id
1 'polypeptide(L)'
;MLGARIAALRRAAGMNQSALAEKLRISPSAVGMYEQGRREPSLQILAEIAEIFDVSIDFLVTGKPMNDPEEKLIQELLLNRVGVVDAKLERRSDRPLSRQELAVLFAAMLMEP
;
A
#
# COMPACT_ATOMS: atom_id res chain seq x y z
N MET A 1 10.00 -11.75 -5.19
CA MET A 1 10.79 -11.10 -6.24
C MET A 1 10.01 -9.93 -6.83
N LEU A 2 10.71 -8.84 -7.05
CA LEU A 2 10.09 -7.59 -7.53
C LEU A 2 9.31 -7.78 -8.84
N GLY A 3 9.92 -8.41 -9.83
CA GLY A 3 9.28 -8.60 -11.13
C GLY A 3 7.99 -9.40 -11.06
N ALA A 4 7.98 -10.46 -10.28
CA ALA A 4 6.79 -11.29 -10.07
C ALA A 4 5.68 -10.50 -9.38
N ARG A 5 6.03 -9.62 -8.44
CA ARG A 5 5.05 -8.77 -7.77
C ARG A 5 4.45 -7.74 -8.70
N ILE A 6 5.27 -7.12 -9.53
CA ILE A 6 4.78 -6.18 -10.55
C ILE A 6 3.77 -6.89 -11.47
N ALA A 7 4.12 -8.09 -11.95
CA ALA A 7 3.24 -8.88 -12.80
C ALA A 7 1.93 -9.24 -12.10
N ALA A 8 2.01 -9.63 -10.82
CA ALA A 8 0.83 -10.01 -10.03
C ALA A 8 -0.10 -8.81 -9.83
N LEU A 9 0.44 -7.65 -9.48
CA LEU A 9 -0.34 -6.42 -9.31
C LEU A 9 -1.00 -6.00 -10.62
N ARG A 10 -0.25 -6.06 -11.71
CA ARG A 10 -0.76 -5.73 -13.03
C ARG A 10 -1.94 -6.62 -13.40
N ARG A 11 -1.81 -7.94 -13.24
CA ARG A 11 -2.87 -8.90 -13.54
C ARG A 11 -4.08 -8.72 -12.64
N ALA A 12 -3.85 -8.48 -11.37
CA ALA A 12 -4.93 -8.23 -10.41
C ALA A 12 -5.73 -6.97 -10.78
N ALA A 13 -5.08 -5.98 -11.39
CA ALA A 13 -5.73 -4.76 -11.87
C ALA A 13 -6.37 -4.92 -13.24
N GLY A 14 -6.29 -6.11 -13.85
CA GLY A 14 -6.86 -6.36 -15.18
C GLY A 14 -6.09 -5.70 -16.31
N MET A 15 -4.81 -5.39 -16.11
CA MET A 15 -3.98 -4.70 -17.10
C MET A 15 -3.07 -5.68 -17.83
N ASN A 16 -2.86 -5.45 -19.12
CA ASN A 16 -1.77 -6.11 -19.83
C ASN A 16 -0.49 -5.29 -19.75
N GLN A 17 0.62 -5.83 -20.26
CA GLN A 17 1.91 -5.13 -20.21
C GLN A 17 1.87 -3.78 -20.94
N SER A 18 1.16 -3.72 -22.06
CA SER A 18 1.02 -2.48 -22.83
C SER A 18 0.30 -1.40 -22.04
N ALA A 19 -0.75 -1.75 -21.33
CA ALA A 19 -1.51 -0.80 -20.52
C ALA A 19 -0.65 -0.20 -19.39
N LEU A 20 0.13 -1.03 -18.71
CA LEU A 20 1.04 -0.55 -17.68
C LEU A 20 2.16 0.31 -18.28
N ALA A 21 2.72 -0.13 -19.41
CA ALA A 21 3.76 0.63 -20.10
C ALA A 21 3.28 2.02 -20.48
N GLU A 22 2.05 2.14 -20.97
CA GLU A 22 1.46 3.43 -21.32
C GLU A 22 1.38 4.36 -20.09
N LYS A 23 0.95 3.84 -18.96
CA LYS A 23 0.88 4.63 -17.72
C LYS A 23 2.26 5.06 -17.23
N LEU A 24 3.27 4.23 -17.43
CA LEU A 24 4.64 4.52 -17.04
C LEU A 24 5.41 5.30 -18.11
N ARG A 25 4.84 5.50 -19.30
CA ARG A 25 5.50 6.15 -20.44
C ARG A 25 6.79 5.45 -20.87
N ILE A 26 6.74 4.13 -20.86
CA ILE A 26 7.86 3.27 -21.31
C ILE A 26 7.33 2.26 -22.30
N SER A 27 8.22 1.47 -22.90
CA SER A 27 7.82 0.45 -23.84
C SER A 27 7.23 -0.78 -23.13
N PRO A 28 6.31 -1.52 -23.79
CA PRO A 28 5.85 -2.80 -23.25
C PRO A 28 7.00 -3.79 -23.01
N SER A 29 8.03 -3.75 -23.87
CA SER A 29 9.22 -4.58 -23.70
C SER A 29 9.94 -4.28 -22.40
N ALA A 30 10.00 -3.02 -22.00
CA ALA A 30 10.62 -2.62 -20.73
C ALA A 30 9.84 -3.21 -19.53
N VAL A 31 8.51 -3.16 -19.59
CA VAL A 31 7.67 -3.80 -18.55
C VAL A 31 7.95 -5.29 -18.49
N GLY A 32 8.01 -5.95 -19.63
CA GLY A 32 8.34 -7.38 -19.70
C GLY A 32 9.70 -7.69 -19.09
N MET A 33 10.70 -6.87 -19.35
CA MET A 33 12.04 -7.06 -18.78
C MET A 33 12.03 -6.89 -17.25
N TYR A 34 11.28 -5.93 -16.73
CA TYR A 34 11.13 -5.76 -15.29
C TYR A 34 10.45 -6.97 -14.65
N GLU A 35 9.40 -7.47 -15.28
CA GLU A 35 8.66 -8.63 -14.77
C GLU A 35 9.49 -9.91 -14.78
N GLN A 36 10.38 -10.04 -15.76
CA GLN A 36 11.28 -11.20 -15.88
C GLN A 36 12.55 -11.08 -15.06
N GLY A 37 12.78 -9.94 -14.42
CA GLY A 37 13.99 -9.70 -13.65
C GLY A 37 15.23 -9.46 -14.50
N ARG A 38 15.06 -9.20 -15.80
CA ARG A 38 16.19 -8.93 -16.71
C ARG A 38 16.70 -7.49 -16.60
N ARG A 39 15.86 -6.61 -16.09
CA ARG A 39 16.21 -5.20 -15.90
C ARG A 39 15.54 -4.73 -14.61
N GLU A 40 16.25 -3.93 -13.84
CA GLU A 40 15.71 -3.32 -12.64
C GLU A 40 15.10 -1.96 -12.97
N PRO A 41 13.87 -1.68 -12.50
CA PRO A 41 13.30 -0.35 -12.66
C PRO A 41 14.11 0.66 -11.84
N SER A 42 14.20 1.89 -12.35
CA SER A 42 14.76 2.99 -11.58
C SER A 42 13.88 3.30 -10.37
N LEU A 43 14.42 4.03 -9.41
CA LEU A 43 13.64 4.47 -8.25
C LEU A 43 12.41 5.27 -8.67
N GLN A 44 12.54 6.11 -9.71
CA GLN A 44 11.42 6.88 -10.23
C GLN A 44 10.32 5.96 -10.78
N ILE A 45 10.68 4.94 -11.55
CA ILE A 45 9.72 3.99 -12.09
C ILE A 45 9.08 3.19 -10.96
N LEU A 46 9.85 2.78 -9.96
CA LEU A 46 9.31 2.09 -8.78
C LEU A 46 8.27 2.95 -8.05
N ALA A 47 8.56 4.23 -7.89
CA ALA A 47 7.64 5.17 -7.24
C ALA A 47 6.34 5.30 -8.04
N GLU A 48 6.43 5.38 -9.36
CA GLU A 48 5.26 5.45 -10.23
C GLU A 48 4.43 4.16 -10.18
N ILE A 49 5.07 3.00 -10.18
CA ILE A 49 4.39 1.71 -10.04
C ILE A 49 3.67 1.64 -8.69
N ALA A 50 4.33 2.04 -7.63
CA ALA A 50 3.75 2.07 -6.28
C ALA A 50 2.50 2.95 -6.24
N GLU A 51 2.55 4.10 -6.89
CA GLU A 51 1.42 5.03 -6.96
C GLU A 51 0.27 4.44 -7.79
N ILE A 52 0.55 3.85 -8.94
CA ILE A 52 -0.47 3.25 -9.80
C ILE A 52 -1.24 2.16 -9.07
N PHE A 53 -0.57 1.32 -8.30
CA PHE A 53 -1.19 0.19 -7.60
C PHE A 53 -1.53 0.49 -6.14
N ASP A 54 -1.30 1.71 -5.70
CA ASP A 54 -1.57 2.13 -4.32
C ASP A 54 -0.91 1.21 -3.28
N VAL A 55 0.35 0.94 -3.50
CA VAL A 55 1.20 0.15 -2.61
C VAL A 55 2.47 0.94 -2.29
N SER A 56 3.21 0.51 -1.27
CA SER A 56 4.48 1.15 -0.95
C SER A 56 5.60 0.61 -1.82
N ILE A 57 6.67 1.39 -1.96
CA ILE A 57 7.90 0.93 -2.60
C ILE A 57 8.46 -0.25 -1.81
N ASP A 58 8.41 -0.20 -0.49
CA ASP A 58 8.86 -1.29 0.37
C ASP A 58 8.12 -2.59 0.06
N PHE A 59 6.81 -2.54 -0.12
CA PHE A 59 6.04 -3.71 -0.51
C PHE A 59 6.51 -4.26 -1.86
N LEU A 60 6.76 -3.39 -2.83
CA LEU A 60 7.24 -3.81 -4.15
C LEU A 60 8.57 -4.55 -4.04
N VAL A 61 9.49 -4.03 -3.24
CA VAL A 61 10.85 -4.55 -3.14
C VAL A 61 10.92 -5.78 -2.25
N THR A 62 10.26 -5.74 -1.09
CA THR A 62 10.40 -6.78 -0.07
C THR A 62 9.26 -7.79 -0.06
N GLY A 63 8.12 -7.45 -0.63
CA GLY A 63 6.92 -8.28 -0.56
C GLY A 63 6.25 -8.29 0.79
N LYS A 64 6.73 -7.48 1.71
CA LYS A 64 6.13 -7.37 3.03
C LYS A 64 5.09 -6.26 3.02
N PRO A 65 3.90 -6.48 3.60
CA PRO A 65 2.93 -5.43 3.76
C PRO A 65 3.57 -4.26 4.52
N MET A 66 3.06 -3.05 4.29
CA MET A 66 3.58 -1.84 4.91
C MET A 66 3.48 -1.81 6.43
N ASN A 67 2.97 -2.86 7.02
CA ASN A 67 2.85 -2.97 8.46
C ASN A 67 4.17 -3.49 9.04
N ASP A 68 5.02 -2.58 9.49
CA ASP A 68 6.06 -3.02 10.41
C ASP A 68 5.37 -3.59 11.67
N PRO A 69 6.10 -4.32 12.52
CA PRO A 69 5.50 -4.91 13.72
C PRO A 69 4.82 -3.89 14.63
N GLU A 70 5.34 -2.67 14.69
CA GLU A 70 4.76 -1.60 15.50
C GLU A 70 3.41 -1.15 14.94
N GLU A 71 3.34 -0.95 13.65
CA GLU A 71 2.12 -0.53 12.98
C GLU A 71 1.02 -1.59 13.09
N LYS A 72 1.39 -2.85 12.94
CA LYS A 72 0.47 -3.95 13.12
C LYS A 72 -0.05 -4.00 14.56
N LEU A 73 0.84 -3.80 15.53
CA LEU A 73 0.48 -3.76 16.94
C LEU A 73 -0.48 -2.60 17.22
N ILE A 74 -0.21 -1.44 16.65
CA ILE A 74 -1.08 -0.26 16.77
C ILE A 74 -2.48 -0.59 16.24
N GLN A 75 -2.57 -1.21 15.06
CA GLN A 75 -3.85 -1.59 14.48
C GLN A 75 -4.59 -2.60 15.35
N GLU A 76 -3.92 -3.60 15.88
CA GLU A 76 -4.53 -4.58 16.78
C GLU A 76 -5.05 -3.96 18.06
N LEU A 77 -4.29 -3.05 18.64
CA LEU A 77 -4.71 -2.33 19.86
C LEU A 77 -5.93 -1.46 19.59
N LEU A 78 -5.97 -0.79 18.44
CA LEU A 78 -7.13 0.00 18.04
C LEU A 78 -8.35 -0.86 17.83
N LEU A 79 -8.21 -2.01 17.17
CA LEU A 79 -9.31 -2.94 16.95
C LEU A 79 -9.89 -3.46 18.26
N ASN A 80 -9.05 -3.73 19.25
CA ASN A 80 -9.50 -4.20 20.57
C ASN A 80 -10.27 -3.14 21.35
N ARG A 81 -10.12 -1.87 21.00
CA ARG A 81 -10.79 -0.75 21.67
C ARG A 81 -11.85 -0.08 20.80
N VAL A 82 -12.06 -0.59 19.60
CA VAL A 82 -12.95 -0.02 18.60
C VAL A 82 -14.38 0.13 19.14
N GLY A 83 -14.86 -0.81 19.95
CA GLY A 83 -16.21 -0.71 20.51
C GLY A 83 -16.47 0.55 21.32
N VAL A 84 -15.43 1.10 21.95
CA VAL A 84 -15.54 2.35 22.72
C VAL A 84 -15.33 3.57 21.82
N VAL A 85 -14.39 3.50 20.90
CA VAL A 85 -14.01 4.61 20.02
C VAL A 85 -15.03 4.78 18.88
N ASP A 86 -15.50 3.67 18.30
CA ASP A 86 -16.47 3.68 17.21
C ASP A 86 -17.77 4.38 17.60
N ALA A 87 -18.25 4.15 18.81
CA ALA A 87 -19.47 4.79 19.29
C ALA A 87 -19.38 6.30 19.25
N LYS A 88 -18.19 6.86 19.42
CA LYS A 88 -17.94 8.30 19.33
C LYS A 88 -17.71 8.78 17.90
N LEU A 89 -17.11 7.95 17.06
CA LEU A 89 -16.75 8.31 15.71
C LEU A 89 -17.87 8.15 14.70
N GLU A 90 -18.74 7.16 14.87
CA GLU A 90 -19.93 6.97 14.03
C GLU A 90 -20.84 8.20 14.03
N ARG A 91 -20.82 8.95 15.10
CA ARG A 91 -21.59 10.19 15.21
C ARG A 91 -21.01 11.33 14.38
N ARG A 92 -19.78 11.19 13.92
CA ARG A 92 -19.05 12.25 13.21
C ARG A 92 -18.88 11.99 11.73
N SER A 93 -18.81 10.73 11.31
CA SER A 93 -18.54 10.39 9.93
C SER A 93 -18.94 8.96 9.62
N ASP A 94 -19.62 8.79 8.49
CA ASP A 94 -19.96 7.46 7.97
C ASP A 94 -18.84 6.84 7.15
N ARG A 95 -17.75 7.57 6.94
CA ARG A 95 -16.60 7.07 6.16
C ARG A 95 -15.65 6.25 7.03
N PRO A 96 -14.95 5.27 6.42
CA PRO A 96 -13.88 4.58 7.14
C PRO A 96 -12.79 5.56 7.56
N LEU A 97 -12.16 5.30 8.70
CA LEU A 97 -11.07 6.13 9.17
C LEU A 97 -9.86 5.98 8.25
N SER A 98 -9.22 7.10 7.93
CA SER A 98 -7.95 7.08 7.25
C SER A 98 -6.87 6.57 8.21
N ARG A 99 -5.74 6.18 7.63
CA ARG A 99 -4.60 5.73 8.41
C ARG A 99 -4.09 6.80 9.37
N GLN A 100 -4.08 8.06 8.94
CA GLN A 100 -3.70 9.18 9.78
C GLN A 100 -4.67 9.39 10.92
N GLU A 101 -5.95 9.26 10.67
CA GLU A 101 -6.97 9.37 11.71
C GLU A 101 -6.82 8.27 12.75
N LEU A 102 -6.54 7.05 12.32
CA LEU A 102 -6.27 5.93 13.23
C LEU A 102 -5.04 6.20 14.09
N ALA A 103 -3.97 6.73 13.50
CA ALA A 103 -2.76 7.06 14.23
C ALA A 103 -3.00 8.15 15.28
N VAL A 104 -3.77 9.16 14.94
CA VAL A 104 -4.14 10.23 15.89
C VAL A 104 -4.97 9.68 17.03
N LEU A 105 -5.94 8.83 16.75
CA LEU A 105 -6.75 8.19 17.78
C LEU A 105 -5.92 7.33 18.71
N PHE A 106 -4.99 6.57 18.16
CA PHE A 106 -4.10 5.73 18.97
C PHE A 106 -3.23 6.59 19.88
N ALA A 107 -2.67 7.68 19.37
CA ALA A 107 -1.89 8.61 20.18
C ALA A 107 -2.72 9.21 21.31
N ALA A 108 -3.95 9.59 21.02
CA ALA A 108 -4.88 10.12 22.02
C ALA A 108 -5.18 9.08 23.11
N MET A 109 -5.36 7.82 22.72
CA MET A 109 -5.63 6.74 23.66
C MET A 109 -4.46 6.47 24.61
N LEU A 110 -3.22 6.64 24.11
CA LEU A 110 -2.03 6.48 24.94
C LEU A 110 -1.86 7.60 25.94
N MET A 111 -2.40 8.79 25.65
CA MET A 111 -2.29 9.94 26.54
C MET A 111 -3.37 9.98 27.60
N GLU A 112 -4.41 9.20 27.47
CA GLU A 112 -5.45 9.11 28.48
C GLU A 112 -4.99 8.20 29.63
N PRO A 113 -5.10 8.65 30.86
CA PRO A 113 -4.75 7.82 32.03
C PRO A 113 -5.67 6.64 32.22
#